data_d4762bbe139a40b1fbaa9425aa84d7d2
#
_entry.id   d4762bbe139a40b1fbaa9425aa84d7d2
#
_cell.length_a   1.000
_cell.length_b   1.000
_cell.length_c   1.000
_cell.angle_alpha   90.00
_cell.angle_beta   90.00
_cell.angle_gamma   90.00
#
_symmetry.space_group_name_H-M   'P 1'
#
loop_
_entity.id
_entity.type
_entity.pdbx_description
1 polymer ?
#
loop_
_entity_poly.entity_id
_entity_poly.type
_entity_poly.pdbx_seq_one_letter_code
_entity_poly.pdbx_strand_id
1 'polypeptide(L)'
;MTSIMTLSNTILSHVPKPADGWKVYKQTTPTPTEKPPWVIETVTTNGHIVGETQHVHCGIGTLLVRIVSTTADSVNVLADDLMIPGLAGKRFIAQGFDTGCLTLFSDSGAYAAGLTAEETALLYQCRLLTFKFNWSRM
;
A
#
# COMPACT_ATOMS: atom_id res chain seq x y z
N MET A 1 20.43 -4.63 -15.96
CA MET A 1 19.26 -5.21 -15.30
C MET A 1 18.50 -4.13 -14.53
N THR A 2 17.20 -4.09 -14.68
CA THR A 2 16.38 -3.09 -13.98
C THR A 2 16.28 -3.42 -12.49
N SER A 3 16.45 -2.42 -11.65
CA SER A 3 16.39 -2.60 -10.21
C SER A 3 14.97 -2.96 -9.74
N ILE A 4 14.87 -3.81 -8.71
CA ILE A 4 13.59 -4.14 -8.07
C ILE A 4 12.90 -2.89 -7.51
N MET A 5 13.64 -1.84 -7.21
CA MET A 5 13.05 -0.56 -6.80
C MET A 5 12.15 0.04 -7.87
N THR A 6 12.42 -0.23 -9.15
CA THR A 6 11.56 0.22 -10.24
C THR A 6 10.17 -0.38 -10.13
N LEU A 7 10.08 -1.66 -9.78
CA LEU A 7 8.80 -2.32 -9.54
C LEU A 7 8.03 -1.64 -8.40
N SER A 8 8.69 -1.44 -7.26
CA SER A 8 8.05 -0.81 -6.11
C SER A 8 7.60 0.61 -6.44
N ASN A 9 8.45 1.40 -7.08
CA ASN A 9 8.11 2.77 -7.43
C ASN A 9 6.96 2.85 -8.43
N THR A 10 6.90 1.92 -9.37
CA THR A 10 5.81 1.87 -10.33
C THR A 10 4.49 1.61 -9.64
N ILE A 11 4.45 0.63 -8.72
CA ILE A 11 3.22 0.33 -7.97
C ILE A 11 2.80 1.54 -7.15
N LEU A 12 3.73 2.15 -6.42
CA LEU A 12 3.43 3.32 -5.60
C LEU A 12 2.93 4.52 -6.41
N SER A 13 3.43 4.68 -7.63
CA SER A 13 2.99 5.78 -8.50
C SER A 13 1.56 5.59 -9.01
N HIS A 14 1.05 4.36 -9.01
CA HIS A 14 -0.31 4.05 -9.46
C HIS A 14 -1.34 4.00 -8.33
N VAL A 15 -0.90 4.11 -7.08
CA VAL A 15 -1.85 4.20 -5.96
C VAL A 15 -2.64 5.49 -6.09
N PRO A 16 -3.99 5.45 -6.04
CA PRO A 16 -4.79 6.65 -6.19
C PRO A 16 -4.44 7.72 -5.17
N LYS A 17 -4.43 8.97 -5.60
CA LYS A 17 -4.16 10.10 -4.71
C LYS A 17 -5.43 10.46 -3.95
N PRO A 18 -5.34 10.61 -2.61
CA PRO A 18 -6.50 11.06 -1.85
C PRO A 18 -6.82 12.53 -2.13
N ALA A 19 -7.96 12.98 -1.64
CA ALA A 19 -8.39 14.37 -1.75
C ALA A 19 -7.41 15.30 -1.03
N ASP A 20 -7.54 16.60 -1.31
CA ASP A 20 -6.73 17.62 -0.63
C ASP A 20 -6.89 17.52 0.90
N GLY A 21 -5.80 17.79 1.59
CA GLY A 21 -5.77 17.69 3.05
C GLY A 21 -5.22 16.38 3.58
N TRP A 22 -5.15 15.35 2.75
CA TRP A 22 -4.52 14.09 3.11
C TRP A 22 -3.02 14.13 2.85
N LYS A 23 -2.26 13.58 3.79
CA LYS A 23 -0.81 13.40 3.63
C LYS A 23 -0.54 11.98 3.16
N VAL A 24 0.41 11.81 2.26
CA VAL A 24 0.78 10.50 1.70
C VAL A 24 2.23 10.22 2.03
N TYR A 25 2.48 9.06 2.64
CA TYR A 25 3.82 8.58 2.97
C TYR A 25 4.09 7.30 2.21
N LYS A 26 5.14 7.28 1.41
CA LYS A 26 5.51 6.12 0.59
C LYS A 26 6.79 5.51 1.13
N GLN A 27 6.71 4.24 1.57
CA GLN A 27 7.83 3.49 2.16
C GLN A 27 8.41 4.13 3.43
N THR A 28 7.62 4.96 4.08
CA THR A 28 8.04 5.65 5.31
C THR A 28 6.83 5.88 6.21
N THR A 29 7.07 6.30 7.43
CA THR A 29 6.02 6.58 8.41
C THR A 29 6.03 8.07 8.77
N PRO A 30 4.88 8.63 9.19
CA PRO A 30 4.84 10.01 9.65
C PRO A 30 5.65 10.20 10.93
N THR A 31 6.12 11.42 11.16
CA THR A 31 6.79 11.76 12.42
C THR A 31 5.75 11.79 13.55
N PRO A 32 6.19 11.62 14.83
CA PRO A 32 5.25 11.63 15.95
C PRO A 32 4.46 12.93 16.12
N THR A 33 4.91 14.03 15.54
CA THR A 33 4.24 15.33 15.62
C THR A 33 3.19 15.53 14.54
N GLU A 34 3.16 14.69 13.51
CA GLU A 34 2.19 14.79 12.43
C GLU A 34 0.81 14.36 12.91
N LYS A 35 -0.21 15.01 12.38
CA LYS A 35 -1.61 14.69 12.69
C LYS A 35 -2.32 14.13 11.47
N PRO A 36 -3.23 13.16 11.65
CA PRO A 36 -4.05 12.67 10.55
C PRO A 36 -4.89 13.79 9.93
N PRO A 37 -5.42 13.61 8.71
CA PRO A 37 -5.47 12.35 7.99
C PRO A 37 -4.19 12.06 7.20
N TRP A 38 -3.82 10.77 7.11
CA TRP A 38 -2.73 10.33 6.25
C TRP A 38 -2.96 8.93 5.70
N VAL A 39 -2.20 8.62 4.64
CA VAL A 39 -2.14 7.29 4.05
C VAL A 39 -0.67 6.88 4.02
N ILE A 40 -0.38 5.69 4.53
CA ILE A 40 0.96 5.10 4.45
C ILE A 40 0.92 3.97 3.44
N GLU A 41 1.75 4.05 2.41
CA GLU A 41 1.82 3.06 1.33
C GLU A 41 3.17 2.37 1.38
N THR A 42 3.16 1.05 1.51
CA THR A 42 4.37 0.24 1.63
C THR A 42 4.31 -0.92 0.67
N VAL A 43 5.36 -1.11 -0.12
CA VAL A 43 5.50 -2.26 -1.02
C VAL A 43 6.63 -3.14 -0.51
N THR A 44 6.33 -4.43 -0.37
CA THR A 44 7.31 -5.45 -0.02
C THR A 44 7.32 -6.49 -1.15
N THR A 45 8.51 -6.86 -1.61
CA THR A 45 8.66 -7.86 -2.66
C THR A 45 9.51 -9.03 -2.16
N ASN A 46 9.01 -10.23 -2.39
CA ASN A 46 9.73 -11.46 -2.07
C ASN A 46 9.97 -12.26 -3.35
N GLY A 47 11.23 -12.59 -3.64
CA GLY A 47 11.55 -13.43 -4.78
C GLY A 47 11.62 -14.88 -4.37
N HIS A 48 10.98 -15.76 -5.13
CA HIS A 48 10.91 -17.19 -4.80
C HIS A 48 11.65 -18.07 -5.80
N ILE A 49 11.84 -17.60 -7.03
CA ILE A 49 12.46 -18.40 -8.07
C ILE A 49 13.77 -17.75 -8.48
N VAL A 50 14.85 -18.52 -8.35
CA VAL A 50 16.19 -18.10 -8.73
C VAL A 50 16.60 -18.89 -9.96
N GLY A 51 16.95 -18.19 -11.03
CA GLY A 51 17.40 -18.82 -12.26
C GLY A 51 18.83 -19.37 -12.15
N GLU A 52 19.31 -19.99 -13.24
CA GLU A 52 20.66 -20.55 -13.29
C GLU A 52 21.74 -19.52 -12.99
N THR A 53 21.48 -18.24 -13.26
CA THR A 53 22.41 -17.14 -12.98
C THR A 53 22.33 -16.64 -11.57
N GLN A 54 21.54 -17.26 -10.70
CA GLN A 54 21.29 -16.83 -9.31
C GLN A 54 20.56 -15.48 -9.21
N HIS A 55 19.88 -15.05 -10.28
CA HIS A 55 19.05 -13.86 -10.26
C HIS A 55 17.61 -14.22 -9.95
N VAL A 56 16.95 -13.40 -9.13
CA VAL A 56 15.53 -13.56 -8.84
C VAL A 56 14.71 -13.03 -10.01
N HIS A 57 13.90 -13.89 -10.62
CA HIS A 57 13.12 -13.57 -11.82
C HIS A 57 11.66 -13.29 -11.54
N CYS A 58 11.12 -13.81 -10.45
CA CYS A 58 9.72 -13.59 -10.08
C CYS A 58 9.52 -13.83 -8.60
N GLY A 59 8.35 -13.47 -8.12
CA GLY A 59 8.00 -13.66 -6.71
C GLY A 59 6.62 -13.15 -6.40
N ILE A 60 6.36 -13.01 -5.11
CA ILE A 60 5.11 -12.46 -4.58
C ILE A 60 5.43 -11.11 -3.97
N GLY A 61 4.58 -10.12 -4.27
CA GLY A 61 4.67 -8.81 -3.68
C GLY A 61 3.45 -8.50 -2.84
N THR A 62 3.60 -7.56 -1.93
CA THR A 62 2.53 -7.08 -1.06
C THR A 62 2.53 -5.56 -1.07
N LEU A 63 1.36 -4.97 -1.33
CA LEU A 63 1.13 -3.54 -1.15
C LEU A 63 0.25 -3.35 0.07
N LEU A 64 0.77 -2.65 1.07
CA LEU A 64 0.02 -2.29 2.27
C LEU A 64 -0.40 -0.84 2.15
N VAL A 65 -1.70 -0.58 2.32
CA VAL A 65 -2.26 0.78 2.36
C VAL A 65 -2.90 0.96 3.72
N ARG A 66 -2.28 1.78 4.55
CA ARG A 66 -2.81 2.10 5.88
C ARG A 66 -3.40 3.50 5.86
N ILE A 67 -4.68 3.58 6.14
CA ILE A 67 -5.45 4.82 6.11
C ILE A 67 -5.77 5.22 7.55
N VAL A 68 -5.41 6.42 7.94
CA VAL A 68 -5.67 6.94 9.30
C VAL A 68 -6.36 8.28 9.19
N SER A 69 -7.48 8.44 9.88
CA SER A 69 -8.23 9.68 9.93
C SER A 69 -8.94 9.82 11.27
N THR A 70 -9.62 10.94 11.46
CA THR A 70 -10.34 11.22 12.71
C THR A 70 -11.71 10.55 12.77
N THR A 71 -12.27 10.13 11.63
CA THR A 71 -13.59 9.50 11.59
C THR A 71 -13.55 8.20 10.80
N ALA A 72 -14.40 7.24 11.17
CA ALA A 72 -14.54 6.00 10.44
C ALA A 72 -15.09 6.25 9.03
N ASP A 73 -15.99 7.21 8.89
CA ASP A 73 -16.59 7.51 7.58
C ASP A 73 -15.54 7.99 6.58
N SER A 74 -14.62 8.88 6.98
CA SER A 74 -13.60 9.36 6.06
C SER A 74 -12.60 8.26 5.68
N VAL A 75 -12.28 7.36 6.59
CA VAL A 75 -11.44 6.18 6.31
C VAL A 75 -12.15 5.25 5.32
N ASN A 76 -13.43 4.99 5.54
CA ASN A 76 -14.21 4.09 4.69
C ASN A 76 -14.43 4.66 3.30
N VAL A 77 -14.71 5.96 3.18
CA VAL A 77 -14.86 6.60 1.87
C VAL A 77 -13.57 6.47 1.07
N LEU A 78 -12.44 6.77 1.68
CA LEU A 78 -11.16 6.65 0.97
C LEU A 78 -10.88 5.21 0.56
N ALA A 79 -11.12 4.25 1.43
CA ALA A 79 -10.85 2.85 1.14
C ALA A 79 -11.80 2.30 0.08
N ASP A 80 -13.11 2.47 0.29
CA ASP A 80 -14.12 1.81 -0.55
C ASP A 80 -14.34 2.52 -1.89
N ASP A 81 -14.25 3.84 -1.91
CA ASP A 81 -14.55 4.60 -3.10
C ASP A 81 -13.32 4.92 -3.96
N LEU A 82 -12.12 4.92 -3.37
CA LEU A 82 -10.91 5.31 -4.08
C LEU A 82 -9.87 4.18 -4.14
N MET A 83 -9.42 3.67 -3.00
CA MET A 83 -8.28 2.75 -2.97
C MET A 83 -8.61 1.38 -3.55
N ILE A 84 -9.70 0.76 -3.10
CA ILE A 84 -10.07 -0.58 -3.57
C ILE A 84 -10.41 -0.55 -5.06
N PRO A 85 -11.30 0.34 -5.56
CA PRO A 85 -11.61 0.36 -6.99
C PRO A 85 -10.40 0.73 -7.87
N GLY A 86 -9.48 1.52 -7.35
CA GLY A 86 -8.30 1.96 -8.10
C GLY A 86 -7.18 0.93 -8.15
N LEU A 87 -7.16 -0.05 -7.24
CA LEU A 87 -6.06 -1.02 -7.11
C LEU A 87 -6.47 -2.46 -7.36
N ALA A 88 -7.64 -2.88 -6.87
CA ALA A 88 -8.07 -4.27 -6.99
C ALA A 88 -8.26 -4.66 -8.46
N GLY A 89 -7.65 -5.76 -8.86
CA GLY A 89 -7.73 -6.27 -10.23
C GLY A 89 -6.89 -5.50 -11.25
N LYS A 90 -6.13 -4.50 -10.82
CA LYS A 90 -5.29 -3.71 -11.72
C LYS A 90 -3.95 -4.39 -11.93
N ARG A 91 -3.42 -4.24 -13.14
CA ARG A 91 -2.12 -4.77 -13.53
C ARG A 91 -1.27 -3.62 -14.03
N PHE A 92 -0.02 -3.59 -13.58
CA PHE A 92 0.90 -2.54 -13.97
C PHE A 92 2.11 -3.16 -14.69
N ILE A 93 2.56 -2.48 -15.72
CA ILE A 93 3.77 -2.87 -16.44
C ILE A 93 4.78 -1.76 -16.23
N ALA A 94 5.87 -2.09 -15.57
CA ALA A 94 7.01 -1.21 -15.41
C ALA A 94 8.09 -1.59 -16.40
N GLN A 95 9.07 -0.73 -16.58
CA GLN A 95 10.22 -1.07 -17.40
C GLN A 95 10.93 -2.29 -16.80
N GLY A 96 10.86 -3.41 -17.49
CA GLY A 96 11.50 -4.66 -17.08
C GLY A 96 10.69 -5.52 -16.11
N PHE A 97 9.46 -5.14 -15.75
CA PHE A 97 8.63 -5.89 -14.81
C PHE A 97 7.18 -5.94 -15.24
N ASP A 98 6.52 -7.02 -14.85
CA ASP A 98 5.07 -7.19 -14.93
C ASP A 98 4.58 -7.54 -13.52
N THR A 99 3.61 -6.80 -13.01
CA THR A 99 3.10 -7.03 -11.66
C THR A 99 2.02 -8.10 -11.59
N GLY A 100 1.42 -8.50 -12.73
CA GLY A 100 0.18 -9.26 -12.67
C GLY A 100 -0.94 -8.42 -12.04
N CYS A 101 -2.07 -9.04 -11.76
CA CYS A 101 -3.21 -8.33 -11.17
C CYS A 101 -3.09 -8.27 -9.65
N LEU A 102 -3.30 -7.09 -9.10
CA LEU A 102 -3.36 -6.91 -7.66
C LEU A 102 -4.68 -7.49 -7.13
N THR A 103 -4.59 -8.27 -6.07
CA THR A 103 -5.76 -8.88 -5.41
C THR A 103 -5.86 -8.35 -3.99
N LEU A 104 -7.03 -7.88 -3.61
CA LEU A 104 -7.29 -7.50 -2.22
C LEU A 104 -7.28 -8.77 -1.37
N PHE A 105 -6.22 -8.94 -0.59
CA PHE A 105 -6.00 -10.13 0.22
C PHE A 105 -6.61 -10.02 1.60
N SER A 106 -6.55 -8.83 2.19
CA SER A 106 -7.02 -8.60 3.55
C SER A 106 -7.48 -7.16 3.70
N ASP A 107 -8.56 -6.99 4.45
CA ASP A 107 -9.13 -5.68 4.78
C ASP A 107 -9.55 -5.73 6.24
N SER A 108 -8.94 -4.91 7.07
CA SER A 108 -9.23 -4.92 8.50
C SER A 108 -10.59 -4.32 8.85
N GLY A 109 -11.20 -3.56 7.93
CA GLY A 109 -12.30 -2.66 8.29
C GLY A 109 -11.80 -1.51 9.16
N ALA A 110 -12.65 -0.52 9.38
CA ALA A 110 -12.29 0.61 10.24
C ALA A 110 -12.23 0.17 11.70
N TYR A 111 -11.17 0.57 12.40
CA TYR A 111 -10.99 0.28 13.82
C TYR A 111 -10.26 1.44 14.49
N ALA A 112 -10.38 1.53 15.82
CA ALA A 112 -9.68 2.55 16.58
C ALA A 112 -8.17 2.31 16.49
N ALA A 113 -7.42 3.37 16.21
CA ALA A 113 -5.99 3.24 16.01
C ALA A 113 -5.24 2.74 17.25
N GLY A 114 -5.66 3.16 18.44
CA GLY A 114 -5.28 2.55 19.73
C GLY A 114 -3.80 2.26 19.98
N LEU A 115 -2.90 2.93 19.28
CA LEU A 115 -1.49 2.56 19.30
C LEU A 115 -0.73 3.12 20.50
N THR A 116 -1.32 4.03 21.27
CA THR A 116 -0.71 4.61 22.43
C THR A 116 -1.72 4.65 23.59
N ALA A 117 -1.23 4.75 24.81
CA ALA A 117 -2.07 4.91 25.98
C ALA A 117 -2.65 6.32 26.13
N GLU A 118 -2.31 7.24 25.25
CA GLU A 118 -2.79 8.61 25.28
C GLU A 118 -4.22 8.71 24.76
N GLU A 119 -5.02 9.57 25.36
CA GLU A 119 -6.42 9.77 24.98
C GLU A 119 -6.59 10.17 23.51
N THR A 120 -5.64 10.90 22.95
CA THR A 120 -5.70 11.36 21.58
C THR A 120 -5.69 10.22 20.56
N ALA A 121 -5.08 9.07 20.90
CA ALA A 121 -5.04 7.92 20.03
C ALA A 121 -6.42 7.28 19.83
N LEU A 122 -7.30 7.42 20.81
CA LEU A 122 -8.65 6.87 20.72
C LEU A 122 -9.55 7.66 19.77
N LEU A 123 -9.13 8.85 19.37
CA LEU A 123 -9.88 9.70 18.45
C LEU A 123 -9.62 9.34 16.99
N TYR A 124 -8.62 8.48 16.72
CA TYR A 124 -8.23 8.17 15.36
C TYR A 124 -8.77 6.81 14.95
N GLN A 125 -9.20 6.74 13.69
CA GLN A 125 -9.64 5.51 13.05
C GLN A 125 -8.61 5.08 12.01
N CYS A 126 -8.42 3.80 11.90
CA CYS A 126 -7.44 3.20 10.98
C CYS A 126 -8.11 2.09 10.18
N ARG A 127 -7.68 1.92 8.93
CA ARG A 127 -8.06 0.78 8.12
C ARG A 127 -6.86 0.33 7.31
N LEU A 128 -6.57 -0.96 7.35
CA LEU A 128 -5.42 -1.53 6.67
C LEU A 128 -5.91 -2.41 5.53
N LEU A 129 -5.49 -2.05 4.32
CA LEU A 129 -5.75 -2.83 3.11
C LEU A 129 -4.45 -3.51 2.69
N THR A 130 -4.53 -4.82 2.43
CA THR A 130 -3.40 -5.60 1.96
C THR A 130 -3.71 -6.15 0.58
N PHE A 131 -2.93 -5.75 -0.42
CA PHE A 131 -3.02 -6.27 -1.77
C PHE A 131 -1.84 -7.19 -2.04
N LYS A 132 -2.09 -8.31 -2.70
CA LYS A 132 -1.03 -9.22 -3.12
C LYS A 132 -0.98 -9.31 -4.64
N PHE A 133 0.20 -9.53 -5.16
CA PHE A 133 0.43 -9.65 -6.59
C PHE A 133 1.62 -10.57 -6.85
N ASN A 134 1.61 -11.20 -8.02
CA ASN A 134 2.75 -11.97 -8.50
C ASN A 134 3.50 -11.09 -9.49
N TRP A 135 4.80 -10.94 -9.29
CA TRP A 135 5.61 -10.14 -10.19
C TRP A 135 6.63 -10.99 -10.93
N SER A 136 7.00 -10.54 -12.10
CA SER A 136 8.04 -11.20 -12.90
C SER A 136 8.87 -10.16 -13.63
N ARG A 137 10.13 -10.51 -13.88
CA ARG A 137 11.00 -9.74 -14.77
C ARG A 137 10.69 -10.09 -16.20
N MET A 138 10.66 -9.07 -17.03
CA MET A 138 10.48 -9.25 -18.46
C MET A 138 11.81 -9.23 -19.18
#